data_dd1e0127a02e3fbfe52190e50c1a17e4
#
_entry.id   dd1e0127a02e3fbfe52190e50c1a17e4
#
_cell.length_a   1.000
_cell.length_b   1.000
_cell.length_c   1.000
_cell.angle_alpha   90.00
_cell.angle_beta   90.00
_cell.angle_gamma   90.00
#
_symmetry.space_group_name_H-M   'P 1'
#
loop_
_entity.id
_entity.type
_entity.pdbx_description
1 polymer ?
#
loop_
_entity_poly.entity_id
_entity_poly.type
_entity_poly.pdbx_seq_one_letter_code
_entity_poly.pdbx_strand_id
1 'polypeptide(L)'
;LEAQKIFSKAQIEESFENTLQLREFEGFSYTSERKFPISRPELTIEQRNRLYKQMVCNGYIEKAGMPSKEEAAELHSEMDTIVDTNSADYFIGLHDMLKRGQELGGILTTTSRGSACGFASNFALGFTSINRLRCPVKMYPDRFISKAKLESGSMPDIDSNITNVEAFEQAGREIFGEHGCYPMVAYGTTKTLSAFKLLARARDIDFDVSNEVSKQTKKSQNDCKHAI
;
A
#
# COMPACT_ATOMS: atom_id res chain seq x y z
N LEU A 1 -7.33 35.44 12.24
CA LEU A 1 -6.38 35.89 11.20
C LEU A 1 -6.08 37.37 11.36
N GLU A 2 -7.12 38.23 11.51
CA GLU A 2 -6.96 39.68 11.77
C GLU A 2 -6.24 39.92 13.10
N ALA A 3 -6.54 39.12 14.15
CA ALA A 3 -5.88 39.20 15.43
C ALA A 3 -4.38 38.88 15.37
N GLN A 4 -3.94 38.08 14.39
CA GLN A 4 -2.54 37.76 14.15
C GLN A 4 -1.81 38.79 13.29
N LYS A 5 -2.53 39.79 12.74
CA LYS A 5 -2.00 40.83 11.85
C LYS A 5 -1.21 40.30 10.65
N ILE A 6 -1.51 39.07 10.20
CA ILE A 6 -0.85 38.43 9.07
C ILE A 6 -1.46 38.90 7.75
N PHE A 7 -2.79 39.11 7.73
CA PHE A 7 -3.53 39.54 6.57
C PHE A 7 -4.29 40.83 6.84
N SER A 8 -4.39 41.67 5.83
CA SER A 8 -5.25 42.87 5.88
C SER A 8 -6.73 42.47 5.83
N LYS A 9 -7.61 43.37 6.31
CA LYS A 9 -9.06 43.16 6.26
C LYS A 9 -9.54 42.90 4.82
N ALA A 10 -9.04 43.65 3.86
CA ALA A 10 -9.38 43.44 2.44
C ALA A 10 -8.98 42.05 1.92
N GLN A 11 -7.81 41.56 2.27
CA GLN A 11 -7.39 40.20 1.90
C GLN A 11 -8.27 39.11 2.54
N ILE A 12 -8.73 39.35 3.75
CA ILE A 12 -9.65 38.44 4.44
C ILE A 12 -11.00 38.41 3.74
N GLU A 13 -11.56 39.61 3.41
CA GLU A 13 -12.84 39.74 2.70
C GLU A 13 -12.75 39.09 1.31
N GLU A 14 -11.71 39.40 0.52
CA GLU A 14 -11.45 38.76 -0.77
C GLU A 14 -11.36 37.22 -0.66
N SER A 15 -10.69 36.68 0.38
CA SER A 15 -10.62 35.27 0.60
C SER A 15 -11.99 34.64 0.86
N PHE A 16 -12.87 35.33 1.59
CA PHE A 16 -14.25 34.87 1.81
C PHE A 16 -15.07 34.90 0.50
N GLU A 17 -14.96 35.96 -0.28
CA GLU A 17 -15.65 36.05 -1.58
C GLU A 17 -15.17 34.95 -2.54
N ASN A 18 -13.85 34.67 -2.59
CA ASN A 18 -13.29 33.58 -3.38
C ASN A 18 -13.82 32.20 -2.96
N THR A 19 -14.12 31.99 -1.68
CA THR A 19 -14.75 30.72 -1.24
C THR A 19 -16.18 30.56 -1.75
N LEU A 20 -16.89 31.68 -2.07
CA LEU A 20 -18.23 31.58 -2.63
C LEU A 20 -18.22 31.01 -4.05
N GLN A 21 -17.12 31.16 -4.79
CA GLN A 21 -16.97 30.56 -6.12
C GLN A 21 -17.06 29.03 -6.06
N LEU A 22 -16.72 28.40 -4.92
CA LEU A 22 -16.89 26.95 -4.73
C LEU A 22 -18.37 26.51 -4.82
N ARG A 23 -19.33 27.41 -4.62
CA ARG A 23 -20.76 27.13 -4.76
C ARG A 23 -21.20 27.03 -6.23
N GLU A 24 -20.41 27.60 -7.14
CA GLU A 24 -20.66 27.58 -8.59
C GLU A 24 -20.15 26.28 -9.22
N PHE A 25 -19.29 25.51 -8.52
CA PHE A 25 -18.89 24.20 -8.97
C PHE A 25 -20.09 23.26 -8.87
N GLU A 26 -20.58 22.81 -10.01
CA GLU A 26 -21.49 21.69 -10.06
C GLU A 26 -20.79 20.46 -9.46
N GLY A 27 -21.46 19.79 -8.52
CA GLY A 27 -20.91 18.61 -7.91
C GLY A 27 -20.57 17.56 -8.97
N PHE A 28 -19.33 17.11 -9.00
CA PHE A 28 -18.95 15.96 -9.81
C PHE A 28 -18.95 14.71 -8.94
N SER A 29 -19.50 13.64 -9.49
CA SER A 29 -19.41 12.34 -8.86
C SER A 29 -18.14 11.63 -9.32
N TYR A 30 -17.36 11.13 -8.38
CA TYR A 30 -16.28 10.21 -8.71
C TYR A 30 -16.88 8.87 -9.12
N THR A 31 -16.42 8.34 -10.25
CA THR A 31 -16.72 6.94 -10.56
C THR A 31 -15.94 6.06 -9.57
N SER A 32 -16.65 5.20 -8.86
CA SER A 32 -16.04 4.24 -7.94
C SER A 32 -15.49 2.99 -8.65
N GLU A 33 -15.42 3.01 -9.98
CA GLU A 33 -14.87 1.88 -10.72
C GLU A 33 -13.38 1.70 -10.40
N ARG A 34 -13.05 0.51 -9.94
CA ARG A 34 -11.66 0.12 -9.78
C ARG A 34 -11.02 -0.03 -11.15
N LYS A 35 -9.90 0.66 -11.36
CA LYS A 35 -9.10 0.52 -12.55
C LYS A 35 -7.69 0.10 -12.12
N PHE A 36 -7.33 -1.12 -12.44
CA PHE A 36 -5.95 -1.56 -12.28
C PHE A 36 -5.15 -1.18 -13.52
N PRO A 37 -3.91 -0.70 -13.36
CA PRO A 37 -3.02 -0.50 -14.49
C PRO A 37 -2.74 -1.86 -15.15
N ILE A 38 -2.75 -1.87 -16.48
CA ILE A 38 -2.56 -3.08 -17.27
C ILE A 38 -1.11 -3.10 -17.79
N SER A 39 -0.30 -4.04 -17.30
CA SER A 39 1.10 -4.22 -17.74
C SER A 39 1.22 -5.01 -19.03
N ARG A 40 0.17 -5.72 -19.43
CA ARG A 40 0.13 -6.57 -20.64
C ARG A 40 -1.09 -6.20 -21.50
N PRO A 41 -1.12 -4.99 -22.11
CA PRO A 41 -2.27 -4.52 -22.87
C PRO A 41 -2.53 -5.31 -24.16
N GLU A 42 -1.53 -6.03 -24.66
CA GLU A 42 -1.62 -6.90 -25.83
C GLU A 42 -2.44 -8.18 -25.58
N LEU A 43 -2.67 -8.53 -24.30
CA LEU A 43 -3.43 -9.73 -23.90
C LEU A 43 -4.88 -9.38 -23.61
N THR A 44 -5.80 -10.30 -23.97
CA THR A 44 -7.19 -10.20 -23.52
C THR A 44 -7.30 -10.45 -22.01
N ILE A 45 -8.44 -10.09 -21.40
CA ILE A 45 -8.68 -10.32 -19.96
C ILE A 45 -8.59 -11.83 -19.61
N GLU A 46 -9.09 -12.71 -20.48
CA GLU A 46 -9.03 -14.16 -20.28
C GLU A 46 -7.59 -14.67 -20.36
N GLN A 47 -6.79 -14.09 -21.27
CA GLN A 47 -5.38 -14.43 -21.38
C GLN A 47 -4.59 -13.95 -20.17
N ARG A 48 -4.86 -12.75 -19.65
CA ARG A 48 -4.24 -12.25 -18.42
C ARG A 48 -4.63 -13.07 -17.19
N ASN A 49 -5.89 -13.45 -17.08
CA ASN A 49 -6.37 -14.34 -16.02
C ASN A 49 -5.67 -15.70 -16.06
N ARG A 50 -5.48 -16.25 -17.25
CA ARG A 50 -4.72 -17.51 -17.45
C ARG A 50 -3.24 -17.32 -17.10
N LEU A 51 -2.64 -16.22 -17.54
CA LEU A 51 -1.26 -15.87 -17.22
C LEU A 51 -1.06 -15.78 -15.69
N TYR A 52 -1.94 -15.09 -14.99
CA TYR A 52 -1.88 -15.00 -13.53
C TYR A 52 -1.89 -16.38 -12.86
N LYS A 53 -2.84 -17.24 -13.23
CA LYS A 53 -2.90 -18.61 -12.70
C LYS A 53 -1.63 -19.39 -13.00
N GLN A 54 -1.09 -19.27 -14.21
CA GLN A 54 0.14 -19.92 -14.60
C GLN A 54 1.37 -19.41 -13.83
N MET A 55 1.47 -18.10 -13.60
CA MET A 55 2.53 -17.49 -12.80
C MET A 55 2.49 -18.00 -11.36
N VAL A 56 1.31 -18.05 -10.75
CA VAL A 56 1.12 -18.57 -9.40
C VAL A 56 1.49 -20.05 -9.29
N CYS A 57 1.00 -20.89 -10.22
CA CYS A 57 1.32 -22.33 -10.20
C CYS A 57 2.83 -22.56 -10.38
N ASN A 58 3.44 -21.95 -11.36
CA ASN A 58 4.87 -22.12 -11.63
C ASN A 58 5.73 -21.61 -10.47
N GLY A 59 5.43 -20.43 -9.95
CA GLY A 59 6.17 -19.85 -8.83
C GLY A 59 6.00 -20.64 -7.53
N TYR A 60 4.83 -21.26 -7.30
CA TYR A 60 4.64 -22.14 -6.15
C TYR A 60 5.50 -23.42 -6.29
N ILE A 61 5.47 -24.06 -7.45
CA ILE A 61 6.25 -25.28 -7.72
C ILE A 61 7.74 -24.99 -7.61
N GLU A 62 8.21 -23.90 -8.17
CA GLU A 62 9.62 -23.49 -8.12
C GLU A 62 10.12 -23.31 -6.68
N LYS A 63 9.32 -22.66 -5.82
CA LYS A 63 9.73 -22.30 -4.45
C LYS A 63 9.45 -23.37 -3.41
N ALA A 64 8.40 -24.15 -3.59
CA ALA A 64 7.92 -25.09 -2.60
C ALA A 64 7.81 -26.55 -3.09
N GLY A 65 8.04 -26.80 -4.37
CA GLY A 65 7.79 -28.10 -5.00
C GLY A 65 6.30 -28.34 -5.28
N MET A 66 5.95 -29.55 -5.65
CA MET A 66 4.55 -29.90 -5.93
C MET A 66 3.68 -29.72 -4.70
N PRO A 67 2.54 -29.04 -4.83
CA PRO A 67 1.59 -28.89 -3.73
C PRO A 67 0.90 -30.21 -3.41
N SER A 68 0.54 -30.43 -2.14
CA SER A 68 -0.38 -31.48 -1.76
C SER A 68 -1.77 -31.22 -2.36
N LYS A 69 -2.67 -32.19 -2.26
CA LYS A 69 -4.05 -32.01 -2.75
C LYS A 69 -4.77 -30.88 -2.02
N GLU A 70 -4.54 -30.77 -0.72
CA GLU A 70 -5.13 -29.72 0.14
C GLU A 70 -4.51 -28.36 -0.19
N GLU A 71 -3.19 -28.28 -0.33
CA GLU A 71 -2.49 -27.06 -0.73
C GLU A 71 -2.97 -26.57 -2.11
N ALA A 72 -3.14 -27.49 -3.05
CA ALA A 72 -3.63 -27.17 -4.39
C ALA A 72 -5.07 -26.62 -4.35
N ALA A 73 -5.95 -27.20 -3.54
CA ALA A 73 -7.32 -26.72 -3.39
C ALA A 73 -7.39 -25.30 -2.82
N GLU A 74 -6.61 -25.02 -1.78
CA GLU A 74 -6.50 -23.67 -1.20
C GLU A 74 -5.94 -22.66 -2.20
N LEU A 75 -4.88 -23.02 -2.94
CA LEU A 75 -4.27 -22.17 -3.95
C LEU A 75 -5.25 -21.86 -5.10
N HIS A 76 -6.03 -22.85 -5.55
CA HIS A 76 -7.05 -22.65 -6.56
C HIS A 76 -8.16 -21.70 -6.08
N SER A 77 -8.62 -21.85 -4.84
CA SER A 77 -9.63 -20.96 -4.26
C SER A 77 -9.15 -19.51 -4.22
N GLU A 78 -7.88 -19.27 -3.87
CA GLU A 78 -7.31 -17.92 -3.92
C GLU A 78 -7.25 -17.37 -5.35
N MET A 79 -6.76 -18.19 -6.30
CA MET A 79 -6.67 -17.79 -7.71
C MET A 79 -8.06 -17.47 -8.30
N ASP A 80 -9.08 -18.27 -7.95
CA ASP A 80 -10.44 -18.04 -8.41
C ASP A 80 -11.02 -16.73 -7.84
N THR A 81 -10.75 -16.42 -6.57
CA THR A 81 -11.14 -15.14 -5.97
C THR A 81 -10.58 -13.94 -6.76
N ILE A 82 -9.32 -14.00 -7.19
CA ILE A 82 -8.67 -12.93 -7.95
C ILE A 82 -9.23 -12.82 -9.36
N VAL A 83 -9.46 -13.95 -10.02
CA VAL A 83 -9.98 -13.99 -11.40
C VAL A 83 -11.45 -13.55 -11.45
N ASP A 84 -12.29 -14.05 -10.56
CA ASP A 84 -13.72 -13.71 -10.49
C ASP A 84 -13.97 -12.22 -10.23
N THR A 85 -13.02 -11.55 -9.59
CA THR A 85 -13.11 -10.12 -9.26
C THR A 85 -12.33 -9.24 -10.24
N ASN A 86 -11.83 -9.79 -11.35
CA ASN A 86 -11.01 -9.10 -12.35
C ASN A 86 -9.82 -8.35 -11.75
N SER A 87 -9.16 -8.96 -10.75
CA SER A 87 -8.05 -8.34 -10.03
C SER A 87 -6.67 -8.84 -10.45
N ALA A 88 -6.59 -9.74 -11.45
CA ALA A 88 -5.34 -10.35 -11.92
C ALA A 88 -4.30 -9.31 -12.37
N ASP A 89 -4.74 -8.23 -13.02
CA ASP A 89 -3.86 -7.17 -13.52
C ASP A 89 -3.05 -6.48 -12.42
N TYR A 90 -3.60 -6.34 -11.22
CA TYR A 90 -2.88 -5.80 -10.07
C TYR A 90 -1.65 -6.64 -9.72
N PHE A 91 -1.82 -7.96 -9.66
CA PHE A 91 -0.75 -8.90 -9.29
C PHE A 91 0.28 -9.05 -10.42
N ILE A 92 -0.16 -9.12 -11.67
CA ILE A 92 0.73 -9.19 -12.83
C ILE A 92 1.56 -7.91 -12.93
N GLY A 93 0.92 -6.74 -12.83
CA GLY A 93 1.59 -5.46 -12.91
C GLY A 93 2.63 -5.25 -11.81
N LEU A 94 2.30 -5.60 -10.56
CA LEU A 94 3.25 -5.53 -9.46
C LEU A 94 4.42 -6.51 -9.66
N HIS A 95 4.15 -7.75 -10.08
CA HIS A 95 5.20 -8.73 -10.36
C HIS A 95 6.14 -8.25 -11.45
N ASP A 96 5.60 -7.75 -12.57
CA ASP A 96 6.40 -7.25 -13.69
C ASP A 96 7.26 -6.07 -13.26
N MET A 97 6.70 -5.13 -12.49
CA MET A 97 7.42 -3.96 -11.98
C MET A 97 8.56 -4.36 -11.04
N LEU A 98 8.31 -5.27 -10.09
CA LEU A 98 9.32 -5.72 -9.16
C LEU A 98 10.44 -6.48 -9.86
N LYS A 99 10.10 -7.38 -10.79
CA LYS A 99 11.08 -8.12 -11.59
C LYS A 99 11.94 -7.17 -12.42
N ARG A 100 11.31 -6.24 -13.14
CA ARG A 100 12.04 -5.27 -13.97
C ARG A 100 12.92 -4.35 -13.13
N GLY A 101 12.45 -3.91 -11.96
CA GLY A 101 13.25 -3.12 -11.01
C GLY A 101 14.51 -3.85 -10.55
N GLN A 102 14.42 -5.16 -10.31
CA GLN A 102 15.59 -5.98 -9.97
C GLN A 102 16.58 -6.09 -11.16
N GLU A 103 16.08 -6.25 -12.39
CA GLU A 103 16.91 -6.25 -13.59
C GLU A 103 17.65 -4.92 -13.79
N LEU A 104 17.07 -3.80 -13.33
CA LEU A 104 17.68 -2.47 -13.35
C LEU A 104 18.61 -2.19 -12.13
N GLY A 105 18.91 -3.21 -11.34
CA GLY A 105 19.82 -3.12 -10.20
C GLY A 105 19.16 -2.74 -8.87
N GLY A 106 17.83 -2.76 -8.79
CA GLY A 106 17.10 -2.70 -7.55
C GLY A 106 17.21 -3.99 -6.74
N ILE A 107 17.16 -3.91 -5.42
CA ILE A 107 17.15 -5.08 -4.55
C ILE A 107 15.77 -5.15 -3.88
N LEU A 108 15.11 -6.28 -4.04
CA LEU A 108 13.88 -6.63 -3.34
C LEU A 108 14.22 -7.60 -2.21
N THR A 109 13.94 -7.19 -0.99
CA THR A 109 13.95 -8.09 0.15
C THR A 109 12.52 -8.53 0.43
N THR A 110 12.23 -9.82 0.26
CA THR A 110 10.90 -10.35 0.54
C THR A 110 10.53 -10.11 2.00
N THR A 111 9.39 -9.49 2.21
CA THR A 111 8.91 -9.16 3.56
C THR A 111 8.01 -10.26 4.09
N SER A 112 8.01 -10.41 5.42
CA SER A 112 7.08 -11.26 6.14
C SER A 112 6.08 -10.41 6.94
N ARG A 113 5.89 -9.16 6.55
CA ARG A 113 5.05 -8.17 7.21
C ARG A 113 3.72 -7.99 6.47
N GLY A 114 2.72 -7.55 7.21
CA GLY A 114 1.42 -7.17 6.65
C GLY A 114 0.48 -8.36 6.42
N SER A 115 -0.69 -8.06 5.88
CA SER A 115 -1.73 -9.05 5.58
C SER A 115 -1.41 -9.91 4.35
N ALA A 116 -0.52 -9.44 3.48
CA ALA A 116 -0.12 -10.13 2.25
C ALA A 116 0.46 -11.53 2.50
N CYS A 117 1.09 -11.77 3.67
CA CYS A 117 1.59 -13.08 4.08
C CYS A 117 0.50 -14.13 4.27
N GLY A 118 -0.76 -13.71 4.45
CA GLY A 118 -1.91 -14.59 4.58
C GLY A 118 -2.45 -15.15 3.26
N PHE A 119 -1.78 -14.88 2.12
CA PHE A 119 -2.22 -15.27 0.79
C PHE A 119 -1.12 -16.04 0.07
N ALA A 120 -1.36 -17.32 -0.25
CA ALA A 120 -0.34 -18.22 -0.80
C ALA A 120 0.10 -17.80 -2.22
N SER A 121 -0.78 -17.19 -2.99
CA SER A 121 -0.44 -16.63 -4.30
C SER A 121 0.64 -15.54 -4.20
N ASN A 122 0.69 -14.76 -3.10
CA ASN A 122 1.72 -13.75 -2.88
C ASN A 122 3.10 -14.38 -2.63
N PHE A 123 3.14 -15.53 -1.94
CA PHE A 123 4.37 -16.32 -1.80
C PHE A 123 4.82 -16.85 -3.17
N ALA A 124 3.91 -17.41 -3.93
CA ALA A 124 4.21 -17.92 -5.27
C ALA A 124 4.79 -16.85 -6.19
N LEU A 125 4.18 -15.64 -6.20
CA LEU A 125 4.64 -14.50 -6.99
C LEU A 125 5.90 -13.80 -6.45
N GLY A 126 6.38 -14.18 -5.26
CA GLY A 126 7.60 -13.63 -4.67
C GLY A 126 7.41 -12.32 -3.90
N PHE A 127 6.19 -11.95 -3.56
CA PHE A 127 5.91 -10.75 -2.76
C PHE A 127 6.18 -10.95 -1.28
N THR A 128 6.10 -12.19 -0.80
CA THR A 128 6.39 -12.57 0.58
C THR A 128 7.25 -13.83 0.65
N SER A 129 7.98 -14.01 1.75
CA SER A 129 8.79 -15.22 2.01
C SER A 129 8.01 -16.30 2.76
N ILE A 130 6.82 -15.99 3.25
CA ILE A 130 6.01 -16.96 4.04
C ILE A 130 5.07 -17.72 3.12
N ASN A 131 5.21 -19.03 3.13
CA ASN A 131 4.19 -19.93 2.60
C ASN A 131 3.15 -20.23 3.69
N ARG A 132 1.99 -19.55 3.65
CA ARG A 132 0.94 -19.74 4.66
C ARG A 132 0.42 -21.17 4.75
N LEU A 133 0.48 -21.94 3.63
CA LEU A 133 -0.03 -23.30 3.57
C LEU A 133 0.83 -24.30 4.36
N ARG A 134 2.11 -23.94 4.60
CA ARG A 134 3.07 -24.74 5.39
C ARG A 134 3.44 -24.08 6.71
N CYS A 135 2.78 -22.97 7.06
CA CYS A 135 3.01 -22.32 8.33
C CYS A 135 2.36 -23.11 9.47
N PRO A 136 3.05 -23.30 10.63
CA PRO A 136 2.48 -24.00 11.78
C PRO A 136 1.28 -23.24 12.39
N VAL A 137 1.21 -21.94 12.18
CA VAL A 137 0.08 -21.09 12.60
C VAL A 137 -0.84 -20.87 11.41
N LYS A 138 -2.11 -21.23 11.54
CA LYS A 138 -3.10 -21.04 10.48
C LYS A 138 -3.31 -19.57 10.20
N MET A 139 -3.13 -19.17 8.94
CA MET A 139 -3.42 -17.85 8.43
C MET A 139 -4.66 -17.89 7.54
N TYR A 140 -5.47 -16.83 7.60
CA TYR A 140 -6.72 -16.74 6.87
C TYR A 140 -6.58 -15.77 5.69
N PRO A 141 -6.82 -16.22 4.44
CA PRO A 141 -6.69 -15.39 3.23
C PRO A 141 -7.62 -14.18 3.24
N ASP A 142 -8.81 -14.28 3.83
CA ASP A 142 -9.80 -13.21 3.93
C ASP A 142 -9.29 -11.95 4.66
N ARG A 143 -8.25 -12.10 5.47
CA ARG A 143 -7.61 -10.95 6.10
C ARG A 143 -6.91 -10.06 5.08
N PHE A 144 -6.30 -10.65 4.08
CA PHE A 144 -5.66 -9.92 2.98
C PHE A 144 -6.71 -9.50 1.95
N ILE A 145 -7.40 -10.46 1.36
CA ILE A 145 -8.36 -10.22 0.30
C ILE A 145 -9.52 -11.21 0.40
N SER A 146 -10.73 -10.74 0.14
CA SER A 146 -11.90 -11.57 -0.05
C SER A 146 -12.75 -10.98 -1.17
N LYS A 147 -13.61 -11.78 -1.78
CA LYS A 147 -14.52 -11.32 -2.84
C LYS A 147 -15.33 -10.12 -2.38
N ALA A 148 -15.91 -10.18 -1.18
CA ALA A 148 -16.70 -9.08 -0.60
C ALA A 148 -15.89 -7.78 -0.43
N LYS A 149 -14.62 -7.85 0.00
CA LYS A 149 -13.75 -6.67 0.10
C LYS A 149 -13.48 -6.07 -1.27
N LEU A 150 -13.17 -6.89 -2.26
CA LEU A 150 -12.92 -6.44 -3.63
C LEU A 150 -14.16 -5.82 -4.26
N GLU A 151 -15.34 -6.42 -4.06
CA GLU A 151 -16.61 -5.89 -4.55
C GLU A 151 -17.01 -4.58 -3.87
N SER A 152 -16.64 -4.37 -2.60
CA SER A 152 -16.84 -3.10 -1.89
C SER A 152 -15.86 -2.00 -2.29
N GLY A 153 -14.93 -2.26 -3.21
CA GLY A 153 -13.93 -1.29 -3.67
C GLY A 153 -12.65 -1.25 -2.82
N SER A 154 -12.53 -2.10 -1.80
CA SER A 154 -11.28 -2.19 -1.02
C SER A 154 -10.17 -2.78 -1.88
N MET A 155 -9.01 -2.12 -1.85
CA MET A 155 -7.83 -2.56 -2.61
C MET A 155 -6.90 -3.38 -1.72
N PRO A 156 -6.26 -4.43 -2.26
CA PRO A 156 -5.20 -5.12 -1.54
C PRO A 156 -4.00 -4.20 -1.35
N ASP A 157 -3.30 -4.37 -0.25
CA ASP A 157 -2.08 -3.66 0.09
C ASP A 157 -0.93 -4.67 0.24
N ILE A 158 0.09 -4.56 -0.61
CA ILE A 158 1.28 -5.42 -0.60
C ILE A 158 2.49 -4.58 -0.27
N ASP A 159 2.95 -4.70 0.96
CA ASP A 159 4.19 -4.07 1.42
C ASP A 159 5.40 -4.69 0.69
N SER A 160 6.21 -3.87 0.07
CA SER A 160 7.49 -4.27 -0.53
C SER A 160 8.64 -3.55 0.17
N ASN A 161 9.71 -4.28 0.44
CA ASN A 161 10.93 -3.72 1.03
C ASN A 161 12.03 -3.69 -0.05
N ILE A 162 12.31 -2.50 -0.56
CA ILE A 162 13.18 -2.29 -1.71
C ILE A 162 14.33 -1.33 -1.36
N THR A 163 15.46 -1.49 -2.05
CA THR A 163 16.53 -0.51 -2.10
C THR A 163 16.69 -0.01 -3.53
N ASN A 164 17.34 1.12 -3.73
CA ASN A 164 17.47 1.76 -5.03
C ASN A 164 16.08 1.98 -5.67
N VAL A 165 15.31 2.83 -5.01
CA VAL A 165 13.90 3.14 -5.37
C VAL A 165 13.78 3.58 -6.83
N GLU A 166 14.77 4.32 -7.33
CA GLU A 166 14.83 4.83 -8.70
C GLU A 166 14.75 3.72 -9.75
N ALA A 167 15.35 2.56 -9.47
CA ALA A 167 15.27 1.40 -10.38
C ALA A 167 13.83 0.88 -10.52
N PHE A 168 13.06 0.88 -9.43
CA PHE A 168 11.66 0.45 -9.44
C PHE A 168 10.73 1.52 -10.02
N GLU A 169 11.02 2.81 -9.81
CA GLU A 169 10.31 3.90 -10.47
C GLU A 169 10.53 3.86 -11.99
N GLN A 170 11.76 3.64 -12.42
CA GLN A 170 12.08 3.47 -13.85
C GLN A 170 11.34 2.26 -14.42
N ALA A 171 11.34 1.12 -13.72
CA ALA A 171 10.58 -0.06 -14.12
C ALA A 171 9.09 0.23 -14.30
N GLY A 172 8.49 0.99 -13.37
CA GLY A 172 7.10 1.42 -13.48
C GLY A 172 6.85 2.27 -14.72
N ARG A 173 7.72 3.23 -15.02
CA ARG A 173 7.60 4.08 -16.22
C ARG A 173 7.79 3.29 -17.52
N GLU A 174 8.71 2.32 -17.55
CA GLU A 174 8.90 1.45 -18.72
C GLU A 174 7.66 0.57 -18.99
N ILE A 175 6.98 0.12 -17.95
CA ILE A 175 5.81 -0.79 -18.06
C ILE A 175 4.52 -0.03 -18.32
N PHE A 176 4.26 1.07 -17.58
CA PHE A 176 3.00 1.80 -17.61
C PHE A 176 3.05 3.10 -18.40
N GLY A 177 4.21 3.43 -18.97
CA GLY A 177 4.47 4.67 -19.67
C GLY A 177 4.96 5.79 -18.78
N GLU A 178 5.68 6.75 -19.37
CA GLU A 178 6.32 7.87 -18.67
C GLU A 178 5.32 8.69 -17.83
N HIS A 179 4.08 8.84 -18.29
CA HIS A 179 3.02 9.56 -17.61
C HIS A 179 2.03 8.63 -16.88
N GLY A 180 2.33 7.36 -16.78
CA GLY A 180 1.49 6.36 -16.09
C GLY A 180 1.95 6.00 -14.68
N CYS A 181 3.13 6.48 -14.26
CA CYS A 181 3.74 6.14 -12.98
C CYS A 181 4.27 7.40 -12.29
N TYR A 182 3.71 7.69 -11.10
CA TYR A 182 4.10 8.83 -10.29
C TYR A 182 4.35 8.41 -8.85
N PRO A 183 5.44 8.88 -8.21
CA PRO A 183 5.63 8.67 -6.80
C PRO A 183 4.55 9.40 -6.00
N MET A 184 3.96 8.71 -5.03
CA MET A 184 3.01 9.34 -4.11
C MET A 184 3.76 10.18 -3.08
N VAL A 185 3.42 11.46 -2.98
CA VAL A 185 3.94 12.35 -1.94
C VAL A 185 2.99 12.34 -0.75
N ALA A 186 3.50 11.94 0.41
CA ALA A 186 2.77 12.02 1.67
C ALA A 186 3.40 13.06 2.58
N TYR A 187 2.61 14.04 3.03
CA TYR A 187 3.04 15.04 4.00
C TYR A 187 2.73 14.56 5.41
N GLY A 188 3.78 14.23 6.16
CA GLY A 188 3.66 13.95 7.58
C GLY A 188 3.78 15.22 8.41
N THR A 189 2.84 15.45 9.34
CA THR A 189 2.97 16.52 10.34
C THR A 189 3.58 15.97 11.61
N THR A 190 4.59 16.66 12.13
CA THR A 190 5.21 16.30 13.40
C THR A 190 4.34 16.75 14.56
N LYS A 191 3.73 15.79 15.26
CA LYS A 191 2.94 16.08 16.47
C LYS A 191 3.88 16.38 17.65
N THR A 192 3.35 16.99 18.71
CA THR A 192 4.10 17.47 19.89
C THR A 192 5.12 16.45 20.42
N LEU A 193 4.74 15.20 20.63
CA LEU A 193 5.65 14.17 21.15
C LEU A 193 6.75 13.80 20.16
N SER A 194 6.45 13.77 18.86
CA SER A 194 7.45 13.52 17.82
C SER A 194 8.40 14.69 17.68
N ALA A 195 7.89 15.92 17.74
CA ALA A 195 8.71 17.14 17.74
C ALA A 195 9.65 17.17 18.95
N PHE A 196 9.15 16.85 20.14
CA PHE A 196 9.98 16.75 21.34
C PHE A 196 11.09 15.73 21.17
N LYS A 197 10.81 14.53 20.70
CA LYS A 197 11.82 13.49 20.47
C LYS A 197 12.87 13.88 19.43
N LEU A 198 12.47 14.59 18.37
CA LEU A 198 13.38 15.12 17.36
C LEU A 198 14.30 16.18 17.97
N LEU A 199 13.73 17.11 18.76
CA LEU A 199 14.51 18.13 19.45
C LEU A 199 15.46 17.53 20.48
N ALA A 200 15.00 16.55 21.25
CA ALA A 200 15.84 15.84 22.23
C ALA A 200 17.05 15.19 21.54
N ARG A 201 16.83 14.51 20.41
CA ARG A 201 17.93 13.94 19.62
C ARG A 201 18.88 15.00 19.08
N ALA A 202 18.37 16.12 18.57
CA ALA A 202 19.18 17.23 18.07
C ALA A 202 20.00 17.96 19.18
N ARG A 203 19.63 17.76 20.45
CA ARG A 203 20.28 18.29 21.64
C ARG A 203 21.09 17.24 22.38
N ASP A 204 21.30 16.06 21.80
CA ASP A 204 22.00 14.92 22.40
C ASP A 204 21.49 14.54 23.80
N ILE A 205 20.19 14.73 24.03
CA ILE A 205 19.52 14.26 25.24
C ILE A 205 19.36 12.75 25.16
N ASP A 206 19.73 12.08 26.26
CA ASP A 206 19.66 10.64 26.37
C ASP A 206 18.27 10.08 25.97
N PHE A 207 18.28 8.94 25.25
CA PHE A 207 17.09 8.33 24.70
C PHE A 207 16.10 7.89 25.78
N ASP A 208 16.58 7.33 26.91
CA ASP A 208 15.71 6.83 27.99
C ASP A 208 15.06 7.99 28.72
N VAL A 209 15.80 9.07 28.96
CA VAL A 209 15.28 10.32 29.52
C VAL A 209 14.20 10.90 28.64
N SER A 210 14.44 11.00 27.33
CA SER A 210 13.47 11.55 26.39
C SER A 210 12.21 10.67 26.27
N ASN A 211 12.34 9.34 26.37
CA ASN A 211 11.23 8.42 26.39
C ASN A 211 10.38 8.54 27.64
N GLU A 212 11.01 8.66 28.81
CA GLU A 212 10.30 8.80 30.07
C GLU A 212 9.49 10.09 30.13
N VAL A 213 10.07 11.22 29.72
CA VAL A 213 9.34 12.50 29.59
C VAL A 213 8.17 12.38 28.61
N SER A 214 8.37 11.68 27.47
CA SER A 214 7.31 11.45 26.49
C SER A 214 6.14 10.64 27.05
N LYS A 215 6.40 9.63 27.89
CA LYS A 215 5.36 8.82 28.55
C LYS A 215 4.55 9.66 29.54
N GLN A 216 5.23 10.46 30.35
CA GLN A 216 4.58 11.35 31.33
C GLN A 216 3.71 12.40 30.63
N THR A 217 4.19 13.02 29.57
CA THR A 217 3.43 13.98 28.77
C THR A 217 2.17 13.36 28.16
N LYS A 218 2.28 12.12 27.65
CA LYS A 218 1.13 11.39 27.09
C LYS A 218 0.08 11.06 28.16
N LYS A 219 0.51 10.68 29.35
CA LYS A 219 -0.37 10.42 30.50
C LYS A 219 -1.13 11.68 30.89
N SER A 220 -0.44 12.81 31.09
CA SER A 220 -1.04 14.10 31.42
C SER A 220 -2.06 14.58 30.39
N GLN A 221 -1.78 14.40 29.07
CA GLN A 221 -2.73 14.75 28.01
C GLN A 221 -4.00 13.90 28.05
N ASN A 222 -3.89 12.62 28.41
CA ASN A 222 -5.05 11.75 28.56
C ASN A 222 -5.87 12.11 29.79
N ASP A 223 -5.22 12.40 30.91
CA ASP A 223 -5.89 12.80 32.16
C ASP A 223 -6.69 14.10 31.95
N CYS A 224 -6.16 15.07 31.19
CA CYS A 224 -6.89 16.29 30.85
C CYS A 224 -8.11 16.03 29.94
N LYS A 225 -8.07 15.03 29.05
CA LYS A 225 -9.21 14.70 28.18
C LYS A 225 -10.37 14.01 28.93
N HIS A 226 -10.09 13.36 30.03
CA HIS A 226 -11.10 12.70 30.87
C HIS A 226 -11.65 13.63 31.99
N ALA A 227 -11.10 14.84 32.12
CA ALA A 227 -11.55 15.83 33.09
C ALA A 227 -12.53 16.89 32.51
N ILE A 228 -12.83 16.81 31.21
CA ILE A 228 -13.83 17.61 30.50
C ILE A 228 -15.00 16.71 30.11
#